data_f5f051a207988fdfef9a37b1f8297998
#
_entry.id   f5f051a207988fdfef9a37b1f8297998
#
_cell.length_a   1.000
_cell.length_b   1.000
_cell.length_c   1.000
_cell.angle_alpha   90.00
_cell.angle_beta   90.00
_cell.angle_gamma   90.00
#
_symmetry.space_group_name_H-M   'P 1'
#
loop_
_entity.id
_entity.type
_entity.pdbx_description
1 polymer ?
#
loop_
_entity_poly.entity_id
_entity_poly.type
_entity_poly.pdbx_seq_one_letter_code
_entity_poly.pdbx_strand_id
1 'polypeptide(L)'
;MVEVVLDRHRLEDQRHFETAIHATPEVLDCWAIGGRIDYLMRVAAPSMAAYQDFMEGLRQVGLGIDQYYSLIVTKSVKSNSPIPLSASRQR
;
A
#
# COMPACT_ATOMS: atom_id res chain seq x y z
N MET A 1 -4.77 0.15 -5.95
CA MET A 1 -3.58 -0.52 -5.39
C MET A 1 -2.41 0.43 -5.41
N VAL A 2 -1.58 0.38 -4.42
CA VAL A 2 -0.41 1.25 -4.31
C VAL A 2 0.80 0.40 -3.94
N GLU A 3 1.85 0.50 -4.75
CA GLU A 3 3.14 -0.10 -4.42
C GLU A 3 3.96 0.95 -3.68
N VAL A 4 4.50 0.60 -2.53
CA VAL A 4 5.22 1.53 -1.67
C VAL A 4 6.67 1.08 -1.51
N VAL A 5 7.59 2.02 -1.69
CA VAL A 5 9.02 1.79 -1.47
C VAL A 5 9.47 2.71 -0.34
N LEU A 6 10.07 2.15 0.69
CA LEU A 6 10.60 2.92 1.80
C LEU A 6 12.05 3.32 1.51
N ASP A 7 12.48 4.45 2.08
CA ASP A 7 13.87 4.90 1.90
C ASP A 7 14.82 4.21 2.88
N ARG A 8 14.30 3.54 3.90
CA ARG A 8 15.08 2.76 4.86
C ARG A 8 14.37 1.45 5.13
N HIS A 9 15.16 0.41 5.39
CA HIS A 9 14.62 -0.94 5.52
C HIS A 9 14.96 -1.59 6.86
N ARG A 10 15.26 -0.80 7.87
CA ARG A 10 15.50 -1.34 9.21
C ARG A 10 14.18 -1.82 9.80
N LEU A 11 14.27 -2.78 10.70
CA LEU A 11 13.09 -3.34 11.36
C LEU A 11 12.25 -2.26 12.05
N GLU A 12 12.89 -1.30 12.70
CA GLU A 12 12.18 -0.22 13.38
C GLU A 12 11.45 0.69 12.39
N ASP A 13 12.00 0.91 11.20
CA ASP A 13 11.35 1.71 10.17
C ASP A 13 10.12 0.99 9.65
N GLN A 14 10.22 -0.32 9.44
CA GLN A 14 9.10 -1.13 9.00
C GLN A 14 7.99 -1.16 10.04
N ARG A 15 8.35 -1.31 11.32
CA ARG A 15 7.35 -1.30 12.40
C ARG A 15 6.65 0.04 12.51
N HIS A 16 7.38 1.12 12.36
CA HIS A 16 6.81 2.47 12.40
C HIS A 16 5.79 2.65 11.28
N PHE A 17 6.16 2.26 10.06
CA PHE A 17 5.26 2.32 8.92
C PHE A 17 4.02 1.46 9.16
N GLU A 18 4.22 0.21 9.55
CA GLU A 18 3.12 -0.74 9.73
C GLU A 18 2.14 -0.30 10.81
N THR A 19 2.65 0.24 11.91
CA THR A 19 1.80 0.74 12.98
C THR A 19 0.94 1.91 12.49
N ALA A 20 1.53 2.85 11.76
CA ALA A 20 0.80 3.99 11.23
C ALA A 20 -0.25 3.57 10.22
N ILE A 21 0.09 2.64 9.34
CA ILE A 21 -0.85 2.16 8.32
C ILE A 21 -2.01 1.40 8.96
N HIS A 22 -1.73 0.60 9.98
CA HIS A 22 -2.78 -0.13 10.68
C HIS A 22 -3.83 0.81 11.27
N ALA A 23 -3.42 2.00 11.67
CA ALA A 23 -4.32 3.00 12.24
C ALA A 23 -4.95 3.94 11.20
N THR A 24 -4.72 3.71 9.91
CA THR A 24 -5.18 4.59 8.84
C THR A 24 -6.39 3.96 8.16
N PRO A 25 -7.60 4.49 8.39
CA PRO A 25 -8.81 3.81 7.87
C PRO A 25 -8.94 3.79 6.36
N GLU A 26 -8.31 4.72 5.65
CA GLU A 26 -8.35 4.73 4.18
C GLU A 26 -7.62 3.54 3.57
N VAL A 27 -6.69 2.93 4.31
CA VAL A 27 -5.97 1.75 3.84
C VAL A 27 -6.77 0.53 4.27
N LEU A 28 -7.35 -0.17 3.30
CA LEU A 28 -8.18 -1.34 3.57
C LEU A 28 -7.33 -2.59 3.81
N ASP A 29 -6.25 -2.72 3.06
CA ASP A 29 -5.32 -3.84 3.20
C ASP A 29 -3.90 -3.35 2.96
N CYS A 30 -2.95 -4.02 3.56
CA CYS A 30 -1.54 -3.75 3.35
C CYS A 30 -0.75 -5.05 3.50
N TRP A 31 0.06 -5.38 2.52
CA TRP A 31 0.87 -6.59 2.52
C TRP A 31 2.34 -6.22 2.41
N ALA A 32 3.17 -6.88 3.22
CA ALA A 32 4.61 -6.78 3.08
C ALA A 32 5.05 -7.62 1.88
N ILE A 33 5.90 -7.07 1.03
CA ILE A 33 6.29 -7.70 -0.22
C ILE A 33 7.80 -7.92 -0.22
N GLY A 34 8.23 -9.08 -0.66
CA GLY A 34 9.64 -9.31 -0.94
C GLY A 34 9.90 -8.96 -2.40
N GLY A 35 10.96 -8.22 -2.67
CA GLY A 35 11.33 -7.84 -4.03
C GLY A 35 11.62 -6.35 -4.15
N ARG A 36 11.20 -5.74 -5.25
CA ARG A 36 11.55 -4.36 -5.56
C ARG A 36 10.74 -3.34 -4.79
N ILE A 37 9.60 -3.73 -4.25
CA ILE A 37 8.78 -2.85 -3.44
C ILE A 37 8.71 -3.41 -2.03
N ASP A 38 8.36 -2.59 -1.08
CA ASP A 38 8.31 -3.00 0.32
C ASP A 38 6.90 -3.37 0.76
N TYR A 39 5.90 -2.66 0.27
CA TYR A 39 4.51 -2.91 0.64
C TYR A 39 3.58 -2.72 -0.53
N LEU A 40 2.49 -3.46 -0.53
CA LEU A 40 1.39 -3.27 -1.46
C LEU A 40 0.15 -2.93 -0.63
N MET A 41 -0.53 -1.86 -0.97
CA MET A 41 -1.71 -1.41 -0.22
C MET A 41 -2.92 -1.31 -1.12
N ARG A 42 -4.09 -1.54 -0.53
CA ARG A 42 -5.36 -1.24 -1.17
C ARG A 42 -5.97 -0.06 -0.43
N VAL A 43 -6.17 1.04 -1.15
CA VAL A 43 -6.63 2.30 -0.57
C VAL A 43 -8.00 2.63 -1.14
N ALA A 44 -8.93 3.05 -0.27
CA ALA A 44 -10.24 3.51 -0.67
C ALA A 44 -10.31 5.03 -0.57
N ALA A 45 -10.79 5.66 -1.62
CA ALA A 45 -11.00 7.10 -1.65
C ALA A 45 -12.19 7.40 -2.55
N PRO A 46 -12.96 8.48 -2.25
CA PRO A 46 -14.17 8.77 -3.04
C PRO A 46 -13.88 9.35 -4.42
N SER A 47 -12.66 9.80 -4.68
CA SER A 47 -12.26 10.35 -5.97
C SER A 47 -10.75 10.25 -6.12
N MET A 48 -10.28 10.44 -7.36
CA MET A 48 -8.85 10.46 -7.62
C MET A 48 -8.17 11.63 -6.91
N ALA A 49 -8.84 12.79 -6.86
CA ALA A 49 -8.29 13.95 -6.15
C ALA A 49 -8.14 13.65 -4.65
N ALA A 50 -9.13 13.02 -4.04
CA ALA A 50 -9.06 12.64 -2.62
C ALA A 50 -7.94 11.62 -2.39
N TYR A 51 -7.77 10.68 -3.32
CA TYR A 51 -6.70 9.71 -3.24
C TYR A 51 -5.33 10.38 -3.29
N GLN A 52 -5.15 11.31 -4.21
CA GLN A 52 -3.86 11.99 -4.34
C GLN A 52 -3.56 12.83 -3.11
N ASP A 53 -4.56 13.52 -2.56
CA ASP A 53 -4.39 14.30 -1.33
C ASP A 53 -4.03 13.38 -0.16
N PHE A 54 -4.67 12.23 -0.07
CA PHE A 54 -4.37 11.26 0.97
C PHE A 54 -2.93 10.76 0.86
N MET A 55 -2.49 10.38 -0.33
CA MET A 55 -1.14 9.86 -0.52
C MET A 55 -0.07 10.92 -0.26
N GLU A 56 -0.30 12.15 -0.67
CA GLU A 56 0.64 13.23 -0.38
C GLU A 56 0.71 13.52 1.12
N GLY A 57 -0.43 13.50 1.81
CA GLY A 57 -0.45 13.66 3.25
C GLY A 57 0.29 12.54 3.96
N LEU A 58 0.09 11.30 3.50
CA LEU A 58 0.76 10.14 4.06
C LEU A 58 2.27 10.24 3.87
N ARG A 59 2.69 10.72 2.72
CA ARG A 59 4.10 10.87 2.41
C ARG A 59 4.77 11.91 3.30
N GLN A 60 4.03 12.91 3.74
CA GLN A 60 4.58 14.02 4.54
C GLN A 60 4.65 13.75 6.04
N VAL A 61 4.04 12.68 6.53
CA VAL A 61 4.00 12.44 7.98
C VAL A 61 5.20 11.66 8.53
N GLY A 62 6.25 11.50 7.74
CA GLY A 62 7.49 10.94 8.29
C GLY A 62 7.53 9.43 8.36
N LEU A 63 6.84 8.73 7.50
CA LEU A 63 6.86 7.27 7.48
C LEU A 63 8.00 6.67 6.67
N GLY A 64 8.84 7.50 6.08
CA GLY A 64 9.97 7.01 5.28
C GLY A 64 9.58 6.53 3.89
N ILE A 65 8.47 6.99 3.35
CA ILE A 65 8.08 6.62 2.00
C ILE A 65 8.95 7.37 1.01
N ASP A 66 9.75 6.62 0.26
CA ASP A 66 10.59 7.20 -0.78
C ASP A 66 9.78 7.44 -2.04
N GLN A 67 9.10 6.41 -2.51
CA GLN A 67 8.27 6.50 -3.70
C GLN A 67 7.03 5.62 -3.55
N TYR A 68 5.99 5.96 -4.29
CA TYR A 68 4.84 5.08 -4.39
C TYR A 68 4.34 5.08 -5.83
N TYR A 69 3.76 3.97 -6.23
CA TYR A 69 3.25 3.78 -7.59
C TYR A 69 1.79 3.38 -7.51
N SER A 70 0.93 4.17 -8.13
CA SER A 70 -0.51 3.92 -8.09
C SER A 70 -0.90 2.97 -9.22
N LEU A 71 -1.63 1.91 -8.86
CA LEU A 71 -2.14 0.95 -9.83
C LEU A 71 -3.67 0.98 -9.74
N ILE A 72 -4.31 1.26 -10.85
CA ILE A 72 -5.76 1.36 -10.89
C ILE A 72 -6.32 0.06 -11.45
N VAL A 73 -7.15 -0.62 -10.66
CA VAL A 73 -7.80 -1.83 -11.14
C VAL A 73 -8.93 -1.42 -12.07
N THR A 74 -8.78 -1.72 -13.35
CA THR A 74 -9.79 -1.33 -14.34
C THR A 74 -10.80 -2.43 -14.59
N LYS A 75 -10.49 -3.67 -14.23
CA LYS A 75 -11.38 -4.79 -14.50
C LYS A 75 -11.01 -5.95 -13.60
N SER A 76 -11.99 -6.54 -12.96
CA SER A 76 -11.79 -7.77 -12.21
C SER A 76 -12.00 -8.95 -13.16
N VAL A 77 -10.96 -9.67 -13.45
CA VAL A 77 -11.06 -10.83 -14.34
C VAL A 77 -11.47 -12.08 -13.55
N LYS A 78 -10.94 -12.18 -12.33
CA LYS A 78 -11.25 -13.29 -11.44
C LYS A 78 -10.96 -12.82 -10.03
N SER A 79 -11.88 -13.03 -9.10
CA SER A 79 -11.72 -12.49 -7.76
C SER A 79 -12.05 -13.50 -6.67
N ASN A 80 -11.57 -14.71 -6.82
CA ASN A 80 -11.75 -15.75 -5.79
C ASN A 80 -10.81 -15.56 -4.61
N SER A 81 -9.83 -14.69 -4.73
CA SER A 81 -8.84 -14.49 -3.70
C SER A 81 -8.83 -13.03 -3.29
N PRO A 82 -8.73 -12.74 -2.00
CA PRO A 82 -8.57 -11.37 -1.56
C PRO A 82 -7.19 -10.80 -1.85
N ILE A 83 -6.21 -11.64 -2.18
CA ILE A 83 -4.85 -11.19 -2.43
C ILE A 83 -4.66 -11.07 -3.93
N PRO A 84 -4.56 -9.85 -4.47
CA PRO A 84 -4.46 -9.69 -5.91
C PRO A 84 -3.16 -10.18 -6.51
N LEU A 85 -2.19 -10.50 -5.68
CA LEU A 85 -0.95 -11.02 -6.20
C LEU A 85 -1.05 -12.40 -6.68
N SER A 86 -1.85 -13.08 -6.27
CA SER A 86 -1.99 -14.35 -6.65
C SER A 86 -0.95 -15.14 -6.51
N ALA A 87 -0.34 -15.17 -6.64
CA ALA A 87 0.49 -15.97 -6.59
C ALA A 87 0.47 -16.66 -5.54
N SER A 88 0.42 -16.66 -4.96
CA SER A 88 0.59 -17.29 -3.97
C SER A 88 -0.40 -17.72 -3.32
N ARG A 89 -0.96 -17.93 -3.32
CA ARG A 89 -1.77 -18.37 -2.68
C ARG A 89 -2.75 -18.75 -2.90
N GLN A 90 -3.01 -18.86 -3.03
CA GLN A 90 -3.96 -19.04 -3.19
C GLN A 90 -4.65 -19.72 -2.68
N ARG A 91 -4.86 -20.08 -2.29
CA ARG A 91 -5.57 -20.80 -1.66
C ARG A 91 -5.81 -21.74 -1.70
#